data_374f02024f0d7c9c8c00b79c5c83e61c
#
_entry.id   374f02024f0d7c9c8c00b79c5c83e61c
#
_cell.length_a   1.000
_cell.length_b   1.000
_cell.length_c   1.000
_cell.angle_alpha   90.00
_cell.angle_beta   90.00
_cell.angle_gamma   90.00
#
_symmetry.space_group_name_H-M   'P 1'
#
loop_
_entity.id
_entity.type
_entity.pdbx_description
1 polymer ?
#
loop_
_entity_poly.entity_id
_entity_poly.type
_entity_poly.pdbx_seq_one_letter_code
_entity_poly.pdbx_strand_id
1 'polypeptide(L)'
;MRIGIKKKPVGRIIYELTAVFALDSAGGGMVVNSLIALWLAQRFDFTLGRIGLVLGLMSLASAASALLSPMLSARFGMVETMALTHAPANVLLIAAAFAPNPQLAVLCLAGRSLLSQLDVPPRVAFVMSLVQPEERSATAAFTNLPRSIATASTPWLGGWLLTKSSFGWPLVIGGSLKLVYDAMLWIRFRKFSTRA
;
A
#
# COMPACT_ATOMS: atom_id res chain seq x y z
N MET A 1 25.76 -14.93 13.66
CA MET A 1 26.70 -14.13 12.84
C MET A 1 26.28 -12.67 12.92
N ARG A 2 26.94 -11.85 13.75
CA ARG A 2 26.58 -10.44 13.93
C ARG A 2 27.12 -9.64 12.75
N ILE A 3 26.22 -9.21 11.87
CA ILE A 3 26.58 -8.33 10.76
C ILE A 3 26.96 -6.98 11.36
N GLY A 4 28.23 -6.55 11.14
CA GLY A 4 28.78 -5.28 11.60
C GLY A 4 28.13 -4.08 10.87
N ILE A 5 26.93 -3.73 11.28
CA ILE A 5 26.24 -2.52 10.85
C ILE A 5 26.80 -1.38 11.71
N LYS A 6 27.42 -0.37 11.10
CA LYS A 6 27.65 0.94 11.76
C LYS A 6 26.30 1.38 12.34
N LYS A 7 26.15 1.31 13.66
CA LYS A 7 24.90 1.50 14.41
C LYS A 7 24.33 2.90 14.15
N LYS A 8 23.43 3.04 13.15
CA LYS A 8 22.41 4.08 13.30
C LYS A 8 21.59 3.69 14.53
N PRO A 9 21.32 4.62 15.46
CA PRO A 9 20.46 4.29 16.59
C PRO A 9 19.13 3.77 16.07
N VAL A 10 18.64 2.64 16.62
CA VAL A 10 17.40 1.96 16.20
C VAL A 10 16.23 2.94 16.07
N GLY A 11 16.13 3.91 16.98
CA GLY A 11 15.12 4.96 16.94
C GLY A 11 15.12 5.78 15.65
N ARG A 12 16.28 6.06 15.04
CA ARG A 12 16.36 6.78 13.77
C ARG A 12 15.82 5.94 12.61
N ILE A 13 16.09 4.63 12.63
CA ILE A 13 15.57 3.70 11.60
C ILE A 13 14.05 3.62 11.69
N ILE A 14 13.49 3.51 12.89
CA ILE A 14 12.05 3.49 13.14
C ILE A 14 11.40 4.81 12.68
N TYR A 15 12.02 5.95 12.98
CA TYR A 15 11.51 7.25 12.54
C TYR A 15 11.48 7.37 11.00
N GLU A 16 12.59 6.97 10.32
CA GLU A 16 12.66 6.94 8.84
C GLU A 16 11.59 6.01 8.25
N LEU A 17 11.39 4.81 8.82
CA LEU A 17 10.34 3.88 8.40
C LEU A 17 8.94 4.46 8.61
N THR A 18 8.70 5.10 9.75
CA THR A 18 7.41 5.72 10.06
C THR A 18 7.05 6.80 9.05
N ALA A 19 8.01 7.67 8.69
CA ALA A 19 7.80 8.70 7.69
C ALA A 19 7.48 8.11 6.29
N VAL A 20 8.22 7.08 5.89
CA VAL A 20 8.02 6.38 4.63
C VAL A 20 6.66 5.65 4.60
N PHE A 21 6.26 5.01 5.71
CA PHE A 21 4.95 4.38 5.83
C PHE A 21 3.79 5.38 5.87
N ALA A 22 3.99 6.57 6.43
CA ALA A 22 2.99 7.63 6.40
C ALA A 22 2.73 8.13 4.96
N LEU A 23 3.78 8.19 4.12
CA LEU A 23 3.66 8.52 2.70
C LEU A 23 2.80 7.49 1.95
N ASP A 24 3.05 6.18 2.16
CA ASP A 24 2.22 5.09 1.62
C ASP A 24 0.76 5.25 2.05
N SER A 25 0.56 5.54 3.34
CA SER A 25 -0.78 5.67 3.93
C SER A 25 -1.52 6.91 3.39
N ALA A 26 -0.82 8.02 3.13
CA ALA A 26 -1.40 9.19 2.47
C ALA A 26 -1.89 8.85 1.05
N GLY A 27 -1.08 8.12 0.26
CA GLY A 27 -1.51 7.61 -1.04
C GLY A 27 -2.71 6.66 -0.92
N GLY A 28 -2.73 5.81 0.13
CA GLY A 28 -3.84 4.89 0.42
C GLY A 28 -5.15 5.60 0.71
N GLY A 29 -5.12 6.68 1.48
CA GLY A 29 -6.30 7.47 1.80
C GLY A 29 -6.95 8.14 0.58
N MET A 30 -6.18 8.43 -0.47
CA MET A 30 -6.73 8.96 -1.74
C MET A 30 -7.48 7.92 -2.56
N VAL A 31 -7.33 6.62 -2.27
CA VAL A 31 -7.89 5.50 -3.04
C VAL A 31 -8.66 4.52 -2.17
N VAL A 32 -9.33 5.02 -1.13
CA VAL A 32 -10.24 4.22 -0.32
C VAL A 32 -11.41 3.70 -1.16
N ASN A 33 -12.01 2.59 -0.76
CA ASN A 33 -13.07 1.92 -1.52
C ASN A 33 -14.24 2.83 -1.89
N SER A 34 -14.59 3.78 -1.04
CA SER A 34 -15.66 4.78 -1.33
C SER A 34 -15.29 5.71 -2.48
N LEU A 35 -14.03 6.12 -2.59
CA LEU A 35 -13.56 6.96 -3.71
C LEU A 35 -13.41 6.16 -5.00
N ILE A 36 -12.99 4.89 -4.92
CA ILE A 36 -12.99 3.98 -6.08
C ILE A 36 -14.42 3.76 -6.57
N ALA A 37 -15.38 3.55 -5.67
CA ALA A 37 -16.80 3.41 -5.99
C ALA A 37 -17.35 4.66 -6.71
N LEU A 38 -17.06 5.84 -6.15
CA LEU A 38 -17.46 7.11 -6.74
C LEU A 38 -16.86 7.31 -8.13
N TRP A 39 -15.56 7.01 -8.27
CA TRP A 39 -14.87 7.09 -9.57
C TRP A 39 -15.46 6.14 -10.62
N LEU A 40 -15.76 4.88 -10.25
CA LEU A 40 -16.41 3.92 -11.17
C LEU A 40 -17.80 4.40 -11.62
N ALA A 41 -18.56 4.99 -10.70
CA ALA A 41 -19.86 5.58 -11.05
C ALA A 41 -19.71 6.77 -12.00
N GLN A 42 -18.80 7.71 -11.73
CA GLN A 42 -18.61 8.91 -12.53
C GLN A 42 -17.95 8.67 -13.90
N ARG A 43 -17.03 7.71 -13.96
CA ARG A 43 -16.22 7.47 -15.17
C ARG A 43 -16.90 6.51 -16.14
N PHE A 44 -17.61 5.51 -15.62
CA PHE A 44 -18.13 4.38 -16.40
C PHE A 44 -19.64 4.13 -16.19
N ASP A 45 -20.33 5.03 -15.51
CA ASP A 45 -21.78 4.93 -15.22
C ASP A 45 -22.17 3.60 -14.53
N PHE A 46 -21.32 3.11 -13.63
CA PHE A 46 -21.61 1.88 -12.91
C PHE A 46 -22.75 2.07 -11.92
N THR A 47 -23.73 1.15 -11.98
CA THR A 47 -24.78 1.06 -10.97
C THR A 47 -24.21 0.56 -9.62
N LEU A 48 -24.91 0.85 -8.52
CA LEU A 48 -24.51 0.42 -7.17
C LEU A 48 -24.30 -1.11 -7.10
N GLY A 49 -25.12 -1.90 -7.78
CA GLY A 49 -24.97 -3.36 -7.82
C GLY A 49 -23.65 -3.78 -8.49
N ARG A 50 -23.29 -3.17 -9.63
CA ARG A 50 -22.01 -3.43 -10.31
C ARG A 50 -20.81 -3.01 -9.45
N ILE A 51 -20.90 -1.85 -8.80
CA ILE A 51 -19.86 -1.38 -7.87
C ILE A 51 -19.68 -2.39 -6.72
N GLY A 52 -20.78 -2.85 -6.12
CA GLY A 52 -20.75 -3.85 -5.06
C GLY A 52 -20.05 -5.14 -5.48
N LEU A 53 -20.35 -5.64 -6.71
CA LEU A 53 -19.67 -6.82 -7.25
C LEU A 53 -18.16 -6.58 -7.44
N VAL A 54 -17.76 -5.45 -7.99
CA VAL A 54 -16.34 -5.11 -8.18
C VAL A 54 -15.61 -5.02 -6.85
N LEU A 55 -16.16 -4.30 -5.87
CA LEU A 55 -15.57 -4.18 -4.54
C LEU A 55 -15.53 -5.52 -3.81
N GLY A 56 -16.55 -6.36 -3.98
CA GLY A 56 -16.57 -7.73 -3.45
C GLY A 56 -15.45 -8.58 -4.03
N LEU A 57 -15.27 -8.58 -5.35
CA LEU A 57 -14.17 -9.27 -6.02
C LEU A 57 -12.80 -8.76 -5.57
N MET A 58 -12.63 -7.45 -5.44
CA MET A 58 -11.41 -6.84 -4.92
C MET A 58 -11.13 -7.29 -3.48
N SER A 59 -12.15 -7.39 -2.64
CA SER A 59 -12.02 -7.83 -1.24
C SER A 59 -11.61 -9.30 -1.16
N LEU A 60 -12.21 -10.18 -1.98
CA LEU A 60 -11.82 -11.59 -2.07
C LEU A 60 -10.38 -11.74 -2.58
N ALA A 61 -10.00 -10.98 -3.60
CA ALA A 61 -8.64 -10.96 -4.13
C ALA A 61 -7.62 -10.51 -3.07
N SER A 62 -7.97 -9.48 -2.29
CA SER A 62 -7.14 -8.99 -1.18
C SER A 62 -6.99 -10.03 -0.06
N ALA A 63 -8.06 -10.74 0.28
CA ALA A 63 -8.01 -11.81 1.26
C ALA A 63 -7.10 -12.96 0.81
N ALA A 64 -7.23 -13.41 -0.44
CA ALA A 64 -6.35 -14.42 -1.03
C ALA A 64 -4.88 -13.96 -1.04
N SER A 65 -4.63 -12.70 -1.38
CA SER A 65 -3.31 -12.05 -1.33
C SER A 65 -2.69 -12.14 0.08
N ALA A 66 -3.44 -11.79 1.12
CA ALA A 66 -2.96 -11.82 2.49
C ALA A 66 -2.52 -13.23 2.94
N LEU A 67 -3.22 -14.27 2.49
CA LEU A 67 -2.87 -15.67 2.81
C LEU A 67 -1.56 -16.12 2.16
N LEU A 68 -1.21 -15.58 1.00
CA LEU A 68 0.03 -15.91 0.27
C LEU A 68 1.27 -15.16 0.80
N SER A 69 1.06 -14.09 1.54
CA SER A 69 2.12 -13.18 1.98
C SER A 69 3.24 -13.87 2.80
N PRO A 70 2.94 -14.73 3.80
CA PRO A 70 3.99 -15.39 4.58
C PRO A 70 4.89 -16.30 3.72
N MET A 71 4.31 -16.99 2.74
CA MET A 71 5.07 -17.86 1.84
C MET A 71 6.06 -17.07 0.97
N LEU A 72 5.62 -15.92 0.45
CA LEU A 72 6.47 -15.05 -0.37
C LEU A 72 7.59 -14.43 0.46
N SER A 73 7.29 -13.92 1.65
CA SER A 73 8.28 -13.29 2.51
C SER A 73 9.33 -14.26 3.05
N ALA A 74 8.94 -15.52 3.31
CA ALA A 74 9.89 -16.59 3.66
C ALA A 74 10.85 -16.93 2.50
N ARG A 75 10.36 -16.86 1.25
CA ARG A 75 11.15 -17.23 0.06
C ARG A 75 12.05 -16.08 -0.43
N PHE A 76 11.53 -14.86 -0.49
CA PHE A 76 12.19 -13.72 -1.13
C PHE A 76 12.81 -12.73 -0.13
N GLY A 77 12.39 -12.77 1.13
CA GLY A 77 12.75 -11.78 2.14
C GLY A 77 11.65 -10.73 2.35
N MET A 78 11.66 -10.09 3.53
CA MET A 78 10.57 -9.17 3.92
C MET A 78 10.56 -7.89 3.07
N VAL A 79 11.71 -7.23 2.90
CA VAL A 79 11.80 -5.95 2.16
C VAL A 79 11.57 -6.19 0.67
N GLU A 80 12.11 -7.28 0.13
CA GLU A 80 11.91 -7.69 -1.25
C GLU A 80 10.43 -7.96 -1.53
N THR A 81 9.75 -8.71 -0.67
CA THR A 81 8.32 -8.98 -0.83
C THR A 81 7.52 -7.67 -0.80
N MET A 82 7.79 -6.79 0.18
CA MET A 82 7.10 -5.49 0.25
C MET A 82 7.24 -4.70 -1.06
N ALA A 83 8.46 -4.49 -1.55
CA ALA A 83 8.70 -3.64 -2.72
C ALA A 83 8.24 -4.30 -4.02
N LEU A 84 8.58 -5.58 -4.24
CA LEU A 84 8.31 -6.28 -5.51
C LEU A 84 6.83 -6.60 -5.74
N THR A 85 6.03 -6.70 -4.68
CA THR A 85 4.59 -6.93 -4.83
C THR A 85 3.80 -5.63 -4.84
N HIS A 86 4.24 -4.63 -4.06
CA HIS A 86 3.51 -3.38 -3.92
C HIS A 86 3.70 -2.46 -5.14
N ALA A 87 4.91 -2.38 -5.72
CA ALA A 87 5.15 -1.54 -6.89
C ALA A 87 4.29 -1.93 -8.11
N PRO A 88 4.19 -3.20 -8.54
CA PRO A 88 3.26 -3.59 -9.62
C PRO A 88 1.80 -3.31 -9.28
N ALA A 89 1.38 -3.49 -8.00
CA ALA A 89 0.03 -3.14 -7.57
C ALA A 89 -0.28 -1.65 -7.79
N ASN A 90 0.68 -0.77 -7.51
CA ASN A 90 0.54 0.67 -7.69
C ASN A 90 0.58 1.09 -9.17
N VAL A 91 1.37 0.40 -10.00
CA VAL A 91 1.33 0.57 -11.47
C VAL A 91 -0.05 0.21 -12.01
N LEU A 92 -0.64 -0.91 -11.57
CA LEU A 92 -2.00 -1.31 -11.96
C LEU A 92 -3.05 -0.30 -11.48
N LEU A 93 -2.86 0.30 -10.30
CA LEU A 93 -3.73 1.36 -9.80
C LEU A 93 -3.72 2.59 -10.72
N ILE A 94 -2.53 3.02 -11.13
CA ILE A 94 -2.37 4.14 -12.08
C ILE A 94 -2.96 3.76 -13.44
N ALA A 95 -2.66 2.55 -13.94
CA ALA A 95 -3.16 2.07 -15.22
C ALA A 95 -4.70 2.03 -15.28
N ALA A 96 -5.37 1.75 -14.14
CA ALA A 96 -6.83 1.80 -14.07
C ALA A 96 -7.39 3.17 -14.44
N ALA A 97 -6.73 4.28 -14.03
CA ALA A 97 -7.16 5.64 -14.37
C ALA A 97 -7.09 5.93 -15.89
N PHE A 98 -6.16 5.29 -16.60
CA PHE A 98 -5.97 5.42 -18.05
C PHE A 98 -6.76 4.39 -18.85
N ALA A 99 -7.51 3.48 -18.21
CA ALA A 99 -8.25 2.44 -18.89
C ALA A 99 -9.31 3.06 -19.84
N PRO A 100 -9.34 2.66 -21.13
CA PRO A 100 -10.28 3.17 -22.11
C PRO A 100 -11.70 2.61 -21.93
N ASN A 101 -11.84 1.49 -21.22
CA ASN A 101 -13.10 0.81 -20.99
C ASN A 101 -13.20 0.26 -19.56
N PRO A 102 -14.43 0.00 -19.06
CA PRO A 102 -14.64 -0.44 -17.70
C PRO A 102 -14.06 -1.82 -17.40
N GLN A 103 -13.99 -2.72 -18.38
CA GLN A 103 -13.46 -4.08 -18.22
C GLN A 103 -11.97 -4.03 -17.85
N LEU A 104 -11.19 -3.21 -18.57
CA LEU A 104 -9.76 -3.05 -18.30
C LEU A 104 -9.54 -2.34 -16.96
N ALA A 105 -10.36 -1.35 -16.62
CA ALA A 105 -10.30 -0.68 -15.32
C ALA A 105 -10.51 -1.68 -14.17
N VAL A 106 -11.55 -2.51 -14.26
CA VAL A 106 -11.85 -3.55 -13.27
C VAL A 106 -10.73 -4.59 -13.20
N LEU A 107 -10.19 -5.02 -14.35
CA LEU A 107 -9.08 -5.96 -14.40
C LEU A 107 -7.83 -5.41 -13.69
N CYS A 108 -7.49 -4.15 -13.94
CA CYS A 108 -6.39 -3.47 -13.24
C CYS A 108 -6.63 -3.38 -11.72
N LEU A 109 -7.85 -3.02 -11.30
CA LEU A 109 -8.20 -2.95 -9.88
C LEU A 109 -8.19 -4.33 -9.20
N ALA A 110 -8.66 -5.37 -9.87
CA ALA A 110 -8.63 -6.74 -9.38
C ALA A 110 -7.18 -7.25 -9.26
N GLY A 111 -6.37 -7.06 -10.30
CA GLY A 111 -4.94 -7.40 -10.29
C GLY A 111 -4.18 -6.67 -9.20
N ARG A 112 -4.44 -5.36 -9.01
CA ARG A 112 -3.92 -4.60 -7.88
C ARG A 112 -4.29 -5.23 -6.54
N SER A 113 -5.55 -5.64 -6.37
CA SER A 113 -6.04 -6.20 -5.10
C SER A 113 -5.38 -7.53 -4.75
N LEU A 114 -5.04 -8.35 -5.75
CA LEU A 114 -4.27 -9.59 -5.58
C LEU A 114 -2.84 -9.36 -5.07
N LEU A 115 -2.28 -8.18 -5.28
CA LEU A 115 -0.92 -7.85 -4.88
C LEU A 115 -0.86 -6.96 -3.63
N SER A 116 -1.95 -6.25 -3.32
CA SER A 116 -1.98 -5.14 -2.37
C SER A 116 -1.86 -5.54 -0.90
N GLN A 117 -2.09 -6.79 -0.53
CA GLN A 117 -2.00 -7.27 0.85
C GLN A 117 -0.75 -8.11 1.12
N LEU A 118 0.04 -8.38 0.09
CA LEU A 118 1.26 -9.18 0.22
C LEU A 118 2.35 -8.48 1.05
N ASP A 119 2.33 -7.15 1.12
CA ASP A 119 3.31 -6.35 1.86
C ASP A 119 2.97 -6.16 3.36
N VAL A 120 1.72 -6.38 3.76
CA VAL A 120 1.26 -6.03 5.13
C VAL A 120 1.89 -6.90 6.21
N PRO A 121 1.83 -8.26 6.16
CA PRO A 121 2.49 -9.10 7.15
C PRO A 121 4.01 -8.90 7.24
N PRO A 122 4.78 -8.89 6.12
CA PRO A 122 6.22 -8.67 6.20
C PRO A 122 6.59 -7.27 6.71
N ARG A 123 5.77 -6.25 6.48
CA ARG A 123 5.95 -4.91 7.03
C ARG A 123 5.91 -4.92 8.55
N VAL A 124 4.90 -5.57 9.14
CA VAL A 124 4.78 -5.69 10.59
C VAL A 124 5.94 -6.50 11.16
N ALA A 125 6.24 -7.66 10.55
CA ALA A 125 7.35 -8.53 10.97
C ALA A 125 8.69 -7.79 10.91
N PHE A 126 8.95 -7.04 9.84
CA PHE A 126 10.18 -6.26 9.67
C PHE A 126 10.35 -5.22 10.79
N VAL A 127 9.33 -4.42 11.07
CA VAL A 127 9.38 -3.43 12.17
C VAL A 127 9.63 -4.10 13.52
N MET A 128 8.93 -5.21 13.79
CA MET A 128 9.06 -5.93 15.06
C MET A 128 10.42 -6.64 15.21
N SER A 129 11.11 -6.95 14.11
CA SER A 129 12.46 -7.53 14.15
C SER A 129 13.56 -6.54 14.50
N LEU A 130 13.28 -5.24 14.44
CA LEU A 130 14.24 -4.17 14.73
C LEU A 130 14.31 -3.80 16.22
N VAL A 131 13.32 -4.21 17.02
CA VAL A 131 13.15 -3.79 18.41
C VAL A 131 13.07 -4.97 19.37
N GLN A 132 13.38 -4.71 20.65
CA GLN A 132 13.25 -5.71 21.71
C GLN A 132 11.76 -6.03 21.97
N PRO A 133 11.43 -7.23 22.50
CA PRO A 133 10.05 -7.63 22.76
C PRO A 133 9.27 -6.62 23.59
N GLU A 134 9.92 -6.00 24.59
CA GLU A 134 9.33 -5.01 25.51
C GLU A 134 8.94 -3.70 24.82
N GLU A 135 9.62 -3.35 23.72
CA GLU A 135 9.41 -2.11 22.97
C GLU A 135 8.40 -2.26 21.82
N ARG A 136 7.98 -3.48 21.50
CA ARG A 136 7.14 -3.78 20.32
C ARG A 136 5.80 -3.04 20.33
N SER A 137 5.14 -3.00 21.48
CA SER A 137 3.85 -2.32 21.61
C SER A 137 3.97 -0.81 21.38
N ALA A 138 4.97 -0.18 22.01
CA ALA A 138 5.24 1.26 21.84
C ALA A 138 5.65 1.58 20.40
N THR A 139 6.48 0.74 19.78
CA THR A 139 6.91 0.92 18.38
C THR A 139 5.75 0.75 17.41
N ALA A 140 4.86 -0.22 17.65
CA ALA A 140 3.64 -0.40 16.84
C ALA A 140 2.75 0.85 16.92
N ALA A 141 2.52 1.40 18.11
CA ALA A 141 1.74 2.62 18.30
C ALA A 141 2.41 3.81 17.59
N PHE A 142 3.72 3.99 17.76
CA PHE A 142 4.49 5.07 17.15
C PHE A 142 4.46 5.01 15.61
N THR A 143 4.54 3.83 15.01
CA THR A 143 4.49 3.65 13.55
C THR A 143 3.08 3.73 12.98
N ASN A 144 2.06 3.30 13.72
CA ASN A 144 0.68 3.27 13.23
C ASN A 144 -0.04 4.61 13.36
N LEU A 145 0.24 5.42 14.39
CA LEU A 145 -0.45 6.69 14.58
C LEU A 145 -0.26 7.67 13.40
N PRO A 146 0.97 7.97 12.93
CA PRO A 146 1.17 8.83 11.76
C PRO A 146 0.54 8.27 10.49
N ARG A 147 0.54 6.95 10.31
CA ARG A 147 -0.12 6.26 9.19
C ARG A 147 -1.63 6.48 9.22
N SER A 148 -2.26 6.31 10.38
CA SER A 148 -3.70 6.53 10.54
C SER A 148 -4.09 7.99 10.26
N ILE A 149 -3.31 8.95 10.77
CA ILE A 149 -3.51 10.38 10.49
C ILE A 149 -3.38 10.65 8.99
N ALA A 150 -2.34 10.13 8.34
CA ALA A 150 -2.12 10.31 6.91
C ALA A 150 -3.27 9.70 6.08
N THR A 151 -3.73 8.49 6.42
CA THR A 151 -4.87 7.86 5.74
C THR A 151 -6.17 8.64 5.95
N ALA A 152 -6.42 9.16 7.15
CA ALA A 152 -7.64 9.90 7.45
C ALA A 152 -7.67 11.31 6.84
N SER A 153 -6.50 11.91 6.62
CA SER A 153 -6.38 13.30 6.14
C SER A 153 -6.45 13.47 4.62
N THR A 154 -6.38 12.40 3.82
CA THR A 154 -6.28 12.52 2.35
C THR A 154 -7.56 12.17 1.56
N PRO A 155 -8.60 11.49 2.08
CA PRO A 155 -9.80 11.20 1.31
C PRO A 155 -10.55 12.43 0.81
N TRP A 156 -10.55 13.54 1.58
CA TRP A 156 -11.18 14.79 1.17
C TRP A 156 -10.53 15.34 -0.11
N LEU A 157 -9.20 15.26 -0.23
CA LEU A 157 -8.48 15.69 -1.42
C LEU A 157 -8.82 14.79 -2.61
N GLY A 158 -8.89 13.47 -2.41
CA GLY A 158 -9.35 12.53 -3.44
C GLY A 158 -10.78 12.85 -3.91
N GLY A 159 -11.70 13.09 -2.98
CA GLY A 159 -13.07 13.49 -3.28
C GLY A 159 -13.12 14.83 -4.04
N TRP A 160 -12.38 15.83 -3.60
CA TRP A 160 -12.28 17.11 -4.28
C TRP A 160 -11.78 16.99 -5.73
N LEU A 161 -10.74 16.18 -5.96
CA LEU A 161 -10.24 15.92 -7.32
C LEU A 161 -11.31 15.29 -8.22
N LEU A 162 -12.12 14.36 -7.69
CA LEU A 162 -13.22 13.74 -8.44
C LEU A 162 -14.36 14.72 -8.74
N THR A 163 -14.56 15.79 -7.95
CA THR A 163 -15.51 16.86 -8.33
C THR A 163 -15.04 17.71 -9.51
N LYS A 164 -13.73 17.71 -9.78
CA LYS A 164 -13.13 18.48 -10.89
C LYS A 164 -13.01 17.66 -12.18
N SER A 165 -12.86 16.34 -12.08
CA SER A 165 -12.66 15.48 -13.25
C SER A 165 -12.95 14.02 -12.92
N SER A 166 -13.67 13.32 -13.79
CA SER A 166 -13.91 11.87 -13.73
C SER A 166 -12.72 11.04 -14.22
N PHE A 167 -11.60 11.64 -14.60
CA PHE A 167 -10.43 10.92 -15.12
C PHE A 167 -9.80 9.96 -14.12
N GLY A 168 -9.90 10.20 -12.81
CA GLY A 168 -9.32 9.32 -11.79
C GLY A 168 -7.97 9.84 -11.25
N TRP A 169 -7.80 11.15 -11.17
CA TRP A 169 -6.61 11.77 -10.56
C TRP A 169 -6.23 11.24 -9.19
N PRO A 170 -7.18 10.87 -8.28
CA PRO A 170 -6.82 10.25 -7.02
C PRO A 170 -6.07 8.92 -7.18
N LEU A 171 -6.39 8.12 -8.20
CA LEU A 171 -5.71 6.85 -8.49
C LEU A 171 -4.27 7.12 -8.96
N VAL A 172 -4.08 8.13 -9.81
CA VAL A 172 -2.76 8.51 -10.33
C VAL A 172 -1.88 9.05 -9.21
N ILE A 173 -2.37 10.04 -8.46
CA ILE A 173 -1.59 10.68 -7.40
C ILE A 173 -1.33 9.70 -6.27
N GLY A 174 -2.36 8.98 -5.81
CA GLY A 174 -2.24 7.98 -4.76
C GLY A 174 -1.27 6.86 -5.14
N GLY A 175 -1.38 6.33 -6.37
CA GLY A 175 -0.45 5.33 -6.92
C GLY A 175 0.98 5.85 -7.03
N SER A 176 1.17 7.09 -7.47
CA SER A 176 2.49 7.72 -7.58
C SER A 176 3.16 7.91 -6.22
N LEU A 177 2.43 8.37 -5.20
CA LEU A 177 2.94 8.48 -3.83
C LEU A 177 3.39 7.12 -3.29
N LYS A 178 2.63 6.06 -3.59
CA LYS A 178 2.97 4.69 -3.20
C LYS A 178 4.18 4.15 -3.95
N LEU A 179 4.35 4.48 -5.23
CA LEU A 179 5.57 4.12 -5.99
C LEU A 179 6.81 4.84 -5.44
N VAL A 180 6.69 6.10 -5.02
CA VAL A 180 7.77 6.81 -4.32
C VAL A 180 8.12 6.12 -3.00
N TYR A 181 7.09 5.70 -2.24
CA TYR A 181 7.30 4.87 -1.05
C TYR A 181 8.07 3.59 -1.37
N ASP A 182 7.66 2.83 -2.40
CA ASP A 182 8.31 1.57 -2.79
C ASP A 182 9.78 1.79 -3.15
N ALA A 183 10.07 2.83 -3.92
CA ALA A 183 11.43 3.20 -4.29
C ALA A 183 12.29 3.58 -3.06
N MET A 184 11.74 4.40 -2.15
CA MET A 184 12.42 4.78 -0.92
C MET A 184 12.68 3.57 -0.02
N LEU A 185 11.69 2.69 0.14
CA LEU A 185 11.81 1.47 0.92
C LEU A 185 12.91 0.58 0.35
N TRP A 186 12.89 0.34 -0.96
CA TRP A 186 13.89 -0.50 -1.64
C TRP A 186 15.29 0.06 -1.52
N ILE A 187 15.51 1.33 -1.88
CA ILE A 187 16.84 1.96 -1.88
C ILE A 187 17.42 1.99 -0.46
N ARG A 188 16.59 2.29 0.56
CA ARG A 188 17.04 2.56 1.91
C ARG A 188 17.20 1.31 2.76
N PHE A 189 16.31 0.32 2.55
CA PHE A 189 16.15 -0.80 3.50
C PHE A 189 16.48 -2.18 2.91
N ARG A 190 16.73 -2.35 1.60
CA ARG A 190 17.10 -3.65 1.01
C ARG A 190 18.32 -4.31 1.68
N LYS A 191 19.25 -3.50 2.24
CA LYS A 191 20.43 -4.01 2.94
C LYS A 191 20.13 -4.60 4.32
N PHE A 192 18.94 -4.34 4.85
CA PHE A 192 18.46 -4.87 6.12
C PHE A 192 17.55 -6.08 5.94
N SER A 193 17.36 -6.54 4.70
CA SER A 193 16.54 -7.70 4.41
C SER A 193 17.14 -8.93 5.07
N THR A 194 16.44 -9.45 6.07
CA THR A 194 16.71 -10.74 6.66
C THR A 194 15.75 -11.74 6.06
N ARG A 195 16.27 -12.82 5.48
CA ARG A 195 15.45 -13.99 5.18
C ARG A 195 14.95 -14.54 6.52
N ALA A 196 13.64 -14.70 6.63
CA ALA A 196 13.01 -15.30 7.81
C ALA A 196 13.41 -16.76 7.95
#